data_61babf29d799d0ac17123b709a324e2a
#
_entry.id   61babf29d799d0ac17123b709a324e2a
#
_cell.length_a   1.000
_cell.length_b   1.000
_cell.length_c   1.000
_cell.angle_alpha   90.00
_cell.angle_beta   90.00
_cell.angle_gamma   90.00
#
_symmetry.space_group_name_H-M   'P 1'
#
loop_
_entity.id
_entity.type
_entity.pdbx_description
1 polymer ?
#
loop_
_entity_poly.entity_id
_entity_poly.type
_entity_poly.pdbx_seq_one_letter_code
_entity_poly.pdbx_strand_id
1 'polypeptide(L)' 'MKLWIARDSYGLWLFDNKPEKVIINGDKCCKTTIGNRYNLDDKLGDKFQKITFENSPMLVEIELVEGE' A
#
# COMPACT_ATOMS: atom_id res chain seq x y z
N MET A 1 -9.90 3.55 11.45
CA MET A 1 -9.52 2.31 10.71
C MET A 1 -8.06 2.39 10.33
N LYS A 2 -7.32 1.35 10.61
CA LYS A 2 -5.89 1.29 10.30
C LYS A 2 -5.67 0.45 9.06
N LEU A 3 -4.95 1.02 8.10
CA LEU A 3 -4.62 0.34 6.85
C LEU A 3 -3.13 0.50 6.59
N TRP A 4 -2.64 -0.25 5.64
CA TRP A 4 -1.23 -0.21 5.26
C TRP A 4 -1.11 0.22 3.82
N ILE A 5 -0.23 1.16 3.55
CA ILE A 5 0.05 1.61 2.19
C ILE A 5 1.47 1.19 1.82
N ALA A 6 1.65 0.68 0.62
CA ALA A 6 2.94 0.17 0.19
C ALA A 6 3.12 0.34 -1.30
N ARG A 7 4.35 0.61 -1.70
CA ARG A 7 4.72 0.69 -3.12
C ARG A 7 5.68 -0.43 -3.47
N ASP A 8 5.44 -1.07 -4.59
CA ASP A 8 6.34 -2.09 -5.12
C ASP A 8 6.55 -1.89 -6.63
N SER A 9 7.17 -2.87 -7.30
CA SER A 9 7.43 -2.77 -8.74
C SER A 9 6.17 -2.69 -9.59
N TYR A 10 5.04 -3.07 -9.04
CA TYR A 10 3.76 -3.12 -9.77
C TYR A 10 2.84 -1.94 -9.44
N GLY A 11 3.21 -1.10 -8.50
CA GLY A 11 2.46 0.10 -8.21
C GLY A 11 2.28 0.39 -6.74
N LEU A 12 1.30 1.25 -6.45
CA LEU A 12 0.95 1.66 -5.11
C LEU A 12 -0.30 0.90 -4.67
N TRP A 13 -0.23 0.30 -3.47
CA TRP A 13 -1.27 -0.58 -2.98
C TRP A 13 -1.72 -0.20 -1.58
N LEU A 14 -2.99 -0.46 -1.30
CA LEU A 14 -3.56 -0.33 0.04
C LEU A 14 -3.92 -1.72 0.54
N PHE A 15 -3.49 -2.05 1.75
CA PHE A 15 -3.73 -3.37 2.35
C PHE A 15 -4.50 -3.21 3.65
N ASP A 16 -5.45 -4.11 3.90
CA ASP A 16 -6.15 -4.14 5.19
C ASP A 16 -5.38 -4.93 6.26
N ASN A 17 -4.38 -5.70 5.86
CA ASN A 17 -3.45 -6.37 6.78
C ASN A 17 -2.03 -6.03 6.38
N LYS A 18 -1.11 -6.07 7.34
CA LYS A 18 0.28 -5.71 7.08
C LYS A 18 0.90 -6.64 6.03
N PRO A 19 1.34 -6.10 4.89
CA PRO A 19 1.97 -6.93 3.86
C PRO A 19 3.43 -7.23 4.20
N GLU A 20 3.96 -8.24 3.55
CA GLU A 20 5.38 -8.57 3.60
C GLU A 20 6.07 -8.07 2.34
N LYS A 21 7.30 -7.60 2.49
CA LYS A 21 8.14 -7.22 1.36
C LYS A 21 8.97 -8.42 0.94
N VAL A 22 8.90 -8.75 -0.34
CA VAL A 22 9.65 -9.88 -0.91
C VAL A 22 10.25 -9.46 -2.23
N ILE A 23 11.30 -10.15 -2.65
CA ILE A 23 11.89 -9.97 -3.97
C ILE A 23 11.77 -11.31 -4.69
N ILE A 24 11.08 -11.29 -5.83
CA ILE A 24 10.82 -12.49 -6.62
C ILE A 24 11.40 -12.26 -8.02
N ASN A 25 12.39 -13.05 -8.39
CA ASN A 25 13.08 -12.93 -9.69
C ASN A 25 13.54 -11.48 -9.97
N GLY A 26 14.02 -10.79 -8.92
CA GLY A 26 14.47 -9.42 -9.07
C GLY A 26 13.40 -8.36 -8.94
N ASP A 27 12.13 -8.74 -8.92
CA ASP A 27 11.03 -7.79 -8.74
C ASP A 27 10.73 -7.57 -7.27
N LYS A 28 10.59 -6.31 -6.91
CA LYS A 28 10.21 -5.92 -5.55
C LYS A 28 8.70 -6.02 -5.42
N CYS A 29 8.23 -6.81 -4.48
CA CYS A 29 6.81 -7.09 -4.29
C CYS A 29 6.39 -6.88 -2.84
N CYS A 30 5.17 -6.39 -2.65
CA CYS A 30 4.51 -6.38 -1.34
C CYS A 30 3.32 -7.31 -1.44
N LYS A 31 3.21 -8.27 -0.54
CA LYS A 31 2.13 -9.24 -0.60
C LYS A 31 1.60 -9.57 0.78
N THR A 32 0.35 -10.05 0.81
CA THR A 32 -0.28 -10.53 2.02
C THR A 32 -0.94 -11.87 1.74
N THR A 33 -0.96 -12.73 2.75
CA THR A 33 -1.64 -14.02 2.67
C THR A 33 -3.06 -13.96 3.20
N ILE A 34 -3.42 -12.87 3.89
CA ILE A 34 -4.76 -12.66 4.43
C ILE A 34 -5.23 -11.26 4.08
N GLY A 35 -6.54 -11.11 3.93
CA GLY A 35 -7.14 -9.83 3.64
C GLY A 35 -7.05 -9.47 2.16
N ASN A 36 -7.33 -8.22 1.88
CA ASN A 36 -7.42 -7.71 0.52
C ASN A 36 -6.41 -6.61 0.26
N ARG A 37 -6.14 -6.38 -1.02
CA ARG A 37 -5.34 -5.24 -1.45
C ARG A 37 -6.07 -4.49 -2.54
N TYR A 38 -5.81 -3.19 -2.61
CA TYR A 38 -6.46 -2.31 -3.56
C TYR A 38 -5.40 -1.49 -4.28
N ASN A 39 -5.47 -1.45 -5.61
CA ASN A 39 -4.52 -0.66 -6.40
C ASN A 39 -4.92 0.81 -6.35
N LEU A 40 -3.96 1.69 -6.07
CA LEU A 40 -4.18 3.12 -5.96
C LEU A 40 -3.58 3.93 -7.10
N ASP A 41 -2.91 3.29 -8.05
CA ASP A 41 -2.17 4.00 -9.09
C ASP A 41 -3.02 4.94 -9.92
N ASP A 42 -4.21 4.49 -10.30
CA ASP A 42 -5.07 5.28 -11.19
C ASP A 42 -5.57 6.56 -10.56
N LYS A 43 -5.61 6.61 -9.24
CA LYS A 43 -6.22 7.74 -8.53
C LYS A 43 -5.25 8.51 -7.68
N LEU A 44 -4.30 7.82 -7.05
CA LEU A 44 -3.46 8.41 -6.02
C LEU A 44 -1.98 8.15 -6.21
N GLY A 45 -1.59 7.44 -7.26
CA GLY A 45 -0.19 7.07 -7.48
C GLY A 45 0.77 8.26 -7.47
N ASP A 46 0.34 9.39 -8.05
CA ASP A 46 1.16 10.59 -8.12
C ASP A 46 1.18 11.39 -6.82
N LYS A 47 0.20 11.17 -5.95
CA LYS A 47 0.07 11.95 -4.71
C LYS A 47 0.93 11.41 -3.57
N PHE A 48 1.32 10.16 -3.62
CA PHE A 48 2.08 9.52 -2.57
C PHE A 48 3.48 9.14 -3.03
N GLN A 49 4.13 10.07 -3.73
CA GLN A 49 5.48 9.82 -4.26
C GLN A 49 6.52 9.57 -3.16
N LYS A 50 6.25 10.03 -1.94
CA LYS A 50 7.15 9.79 -0.80
C LYS A 50 7.15 8.35 -0.35
N ILE A 51 6.14 7.57 -0.75
CA ILE A 51 6.05 6.16 -0.37
C ILE A 51 6.82 5.34 -1.38
N THR A 52 7.85 4.68 -0.92
CA THR A 52 8.76 3.87 -1.75
C THR A 52 8.74 2.44 -1.23
N PHE A 53 9.33 1.52 -1.98
CA PHE A 53 9.47 0.15 -1.49
C PHE A 53 10.29 0.10 -0.21
N GLU A 54 11.32 0.91 -0.13
CA GLU A 54 12.24 0.93 1.03
C GLU A 54 11.54 1.32 2.31
N ASN A 55 10.60 2.29 2.27
CA ASN A 55 9.87 2.71 3.46
C ASN A 55 8.52 2.04 3.61
N SER A 56 8.17 1.14 2.70
CA SER A 56 6.94 0.36 2.79
C SER A 56 7.09 -0.82 3.76
N PRO A 57 6.01 -1.31 4.36
CA PRO A 57 4.70 -0.68 4.34
C PRO A 57 4.60 0.42 5.40
N MET A 58 3.75 1.40 5.14
CA MET A 58 3.49 2.48 6.10
C MET A 58 2.07 2.34 6.64
N LEU A 59 1.94 2.45 7.95
CA LEU A 59 0.63 2.41 8.59
C LEU A 59 -0.06 3.74 8.39
N VAL A 60 -1.32 3.70 7.96
CA VAL A 60 -2.14 4.90 7.82
C VAL A 60 -3.41 4.75 8.62
N GLU A 61 -3.87 5.85 9.19
CA GLU A 61 -5.11 5.91 9.95
C GLU A 61 -6.15 6.62 9.11
N ILE A 62 -7.32 6.01 8.94
CA ILE A 62 -8.40 6.59 8.16
C ILE A 62 -9.58 6.84 9.08
N GLU A 63 -10.10 8.06 9.05
CA GLU A 63 -11.29 8.43 9.80
C GLU A 63 -12.45 8.66 8.86
N LEU A 64 -13.63 8.23 9.28
CA LEU A 64 -14.86 8.54 8.57
C LEU A 64 -15.35 9.90 9.08
N VAL A 65 -15.43 10.87 8.16
CA VAL A 65 -15.93 12.20 8.49
C VAL A 65 -17.33 12.34 7.91
N GLU A 66 -18.31 12.59 8.78
CA GLU A 66 -19.69 12.76 8.36
C GLU A 66 -19.99 14.24 8.14
N GLY A 67 -21.05 14.51 7.40
CA GLY A 67 -21.54 15.88 7.21
C GLY A 67 -21.04 16.58 5.98
N GLU A 68 -20.35 15.87 5.15
CA GLU A 68 -19.86 16.43 3.89
C GLU A 68 -20.87 16.35 2.75
#